data_a02a628e7b80bc27791d576f8951b3ea
#
_entry.id   a02a628e7b80bc27791d576f8951b3ea
#
_cell.length_a   1.000
_cell.length_b   1.000
_cell.length_c   1.000
_cell.angle_alpha   90.00
_cell.angle_beta   90.00
_cell.angle_gamma   90.00
#
_symmetry.space_group_name_H-M   'P 1'
#
loop_
_entity.id
_entity.type
_entity.pdbx_description
1 polymer ?
#
loop_
_entity_poly.entity_id
_entity_poly.type
_entity_poly.pdbx_seq_one_letter_code
_entity_poly.pdbx_strand_id
1 'polypeptide(L)'
;MKEDRMKLYRREVLTFFILIFATILTAHTQEAAQQEAAGPTVTVRMTVTASGLSDGGTPTVSQNDVTVRQRRDNLHVTKWVAARGAAAGLDLFILIDDASDTSLGSQLNDLRAFINAQPPSTSVGVGYMRNATVQIAQNFTTDHALAANALRLPLRNAGAFGSPYLSANDLMNRWPQHANRRALVMITDGIDRARRTMPTRGLNTIPDVTSTANIAQRTGTIIFGLYTPGVGHMHRNFWEATNGQNAMAQLSDRTGGEAFFLGLQAPVSFRPFLDRLQNSLDNQFLLEFGARPDRRAGLRSFNINTSLPGVELISADSGWVPAAGER
;
A
#
# COMPACT_ATOMS: atom_id res chain seq x y z
N MET A 1 -64.50 43.90 23.73
CA MET A 1 -64.11 42.52 24.18
C MET A 1 -63.62 41.61 23.00
N LYS A 2 -64.01 41.84 21.73
CA LYS A 2 -63.59 41.04 20.57
C LYS A 2 -62.27 41.56 19.94
N GLU A 3 -62.00 42.86 20.04
CA GLU A 3 -60.80 43.48 19.45
C GLU A 3 -59.52 43.21 20.26
N ASP A 4 -59.62 43.09 21.56
CA ASP A 4 -58.44 42.85 22.42
C ASP A 4 -57.95 41.40 22.28
N ARG A 5 -58.79 40.43 22.02
CA ARG A 5 -58.39 39.06 21.76
C ARG A 5 -57.66 38.88 20.42
N MET A 6 -58.03 39.71 19.45
CA MET A 6 -57.40 39.67 18.13
C MET A 6 -55.98 40.29 18.10
N LYS A 7 -55.76 41.32 18.96
CA LYS A 7 -54.43 41.93 19.15
C LYS A 7 -53.50 41.02 19.96
N LEU A 8 -54.01 40.25 20.93
CA LEU A 8 -53.21 39.26 21.68
C LEU A 8 -52.78 38.11 20.77
N TYR A 9 -53.68 37.57 19.94
CA TYR A 9 -53.39 36.46 19.04
C TYR A 9 -52.37 36.84 17.96
N ARG A 10 -52.39 38.06 17.43
CA ARG A 10 -51.43 38.60 16.51
C ARG A 10 -50.01 38.78 17.13
N ARG A 11 -49.95 39.10 18.41
CA ARG A 11 -48.69 39.27 19.15
C ARG A 11 -48.04 37.90 19.43
N GLU A 12 -48.82 36.90 19.80
CA GLU A 12 -48.29 35.55 20.05
C GLU A 12 -47.81 34.86 18.75
N VAL A 13 -48.55 34.97 17.67
CA VAL A 13 -48.15 34.44 16.36
C VAL A 13 -46.89 35.10 15.83
N LEU A 14 -46.71 36.41 16.02
CA LEU A 14 -45.53 37.15 15.61
C LEU A 14 -44.29 36.75 16.43
N THR A 15 -44.47 36.49 17.72
CA THR A 15 -43.41 36.05 18.64
C THR A 15 -43.00 34.62 18.34
N PHE A 16 -43.92 33.75 17.96
CA PHE A 16 -43.64 32.37 17.58
C PHE A 16 -42.86 32.28 16.24
N PHE A 17 -43.21 33.12 15.26
CA PHE A 17 -42.47 33.20 14.00
C PHE A 17 -41.05 33.77 14.16
N ILE A 18 -40.85 34.75 15.05
CA ILE A 18 -39.53 35.30 15.33
C ILE A 18 -38.63 34.28 16.06
N LEU A 19 -39.20 33.46 16.96
CA LEU A 19 -38.44 32.40 17.64
C LEU A 19 -38.00 31.27 16.65
N ILE A 20 -38.88 30.87 15.73
CA ILE A 20 -38.57 29.85 14.73
C ILE A 20 -37.49 30.37 13.74
N PHE A 21 -37.57 31.65 13.36
CA PHE A 21 -36.56 32.24 12.46
C PHE A 21 -35.22 32.41 13.15
N ALA A 22 -35.18 32.70 14.45
CA ALA A 22 -33.93 32.80 15.21
C ALA A 22 -33.25 31.43 15.39
N THR A 23 -34.01 30.33 15.58
CA THR A 23 -33.43 28.98 15.69
C THR A 23 -32.92 28.43 14.38
N ILE A 24 -33.52 28.79 13.25
CA ILE A 24 -33.03 28.40 11.91
C ILE A 24 -31.74 29.17 11.58
N LEU A 25 -31.64 30.46 11.95
CA LEU A 25 -30.44 31.26 11.70
C LEU A 25 -29.24 30.79 12.54
N THR A 26 -29.45 30.35 13.79
CA THR A 26 -28.40 29.83 14.66
C THR A 26 -27.90 28.44 14.20
N ALA A 27 -28.76 27.59 13.64
CA ALA A 27 -28.36 26.30 13.10
C ALA A 27 -27.44 26.48 11.87
N HIS A 28 -27.79 27.40 10.96
CA HIS A 28 -26.95 27.66 9.76
C HIS A 28 -25.62 28.34 10.09
N THR A 29 -25.57 29.19 11.12
CA THR A 29 -24.31 29.81 11.56
C THR A 29 -23.41 28.83 12.30
N GLN A 30 -23.96 27.82 12.96
CA GLN A 30 -23.20 26.79 13.66
C GLN A 30 -22.59 25.78 12.69
N GLU A 31 -23.31 25.44 11.62
CA GLU A 31 -22.82 24.58 10.54
C GLU A 31 -21.71 25.29 9.71
N ALA A 32 -21.90 26.58 9.40
CA ALA A 32 -20.90 27.40 8.73
C ALA A 32 -19.65 27.63 9.60
N ALA A 33 -19.79 27.81 10.92
CA ALA A 33 -18.69 27.98 11.85
C ALA A 33 -17.88 26.68 12.06
N GLN A 34 -18.52 25.51 11.96
CA GLN A 34 -17.80 24.22 11.96
C GLN A 34 -17.02 23.96 10.69
N GLN A 35 -17.45 24.51 9.56
CA GLN A 35 -16.78 24.39 8.27
C GLN A 35 -15.59 25.38 8.15
N GLU A 36 -15.66 26.52 8.79
CA GLU A 36 -14.59 27.55 8.82
C GLU A 36 -13.42 27.18 9.77
N ALA A 37 -13.63 26.24 10.71
CA ALA A 37 -12.59 25.75 11.62
C ALA A 37 -11.67 24.68 11.00
N ALA A 38 -12.01 24.16 9.82
CA ALA A 38 -11.17 23.22 9.08
C ALA A 38 -10.17 24.01 8.23
N GLY A 39 -8.95 24.23 8.76
CA GLY A 39 -7.84 24.80 7.99
C GLY A 39 -7.64 24.07 6.65
N PRO A 40 -6.82 24.64 5.72
CA PRO A 40 -6.64 24.09 4.39
C PRO A 40 -6.24 22.60 4.48
N THR A 41 -6.93 21.76 3.74
CA THR A 41 -6.64 20.32 3.62
C THR A 41 -6.08 20.02 2.24
N VAL A 42 -5.19 19.03 2.16
CA VAL A 42 -4.70 18.45 0.91
C VAL A 42 -5.18 17.02 0.78
N THR A 43 -5.48 16.59 -0.45
CA THR A 43 -5.94 15.23 -0.70
C THR A 43 -4.77 14.26 -0.62
N VAL A 44 -4.91 13.24 0.23
CA VAL A 44 -4.00 12.10 0.31
C VAL A 44 -4.69 10.88 -0.28
N ARG A 45 -3.95 10.10 -1.06
CA ARG A 45 -4.40 8.85 -1.69
C ARG A 45 -3.62 7.68 -1.15
N MET A 46 -4.32 6.63 -0.78
CA MET A 46 -3.71 5.38 -0.31
C MET A 46 -4.48 4.18 -0.87
N THR A 47 -3.77 3.08 -1.09
CA THR A 47 -4.39 1.78 -1.36
C THR A 47 -4.49 1.03 -0.04
N VAL A 48 -5.66 0.49 0.24
CA VAL A 48 -5.97 -0.24 1.48
C VAL A 48 -6.50 -1.63 1.10
N THR A 49 -5.99 -2.67 1.74
CA THR A 49 -6.48 -4.04 1.59
C THR A 49 -7.44 -4.36 2.73
N ALA A 50 -8.65 -4.80 2.42
CA ALA A 50 -9.59 -5.31 3.43
C ALA A 50 -9.40 -6.83 3.59
N SER A 51 -9.04 -7.26 4.80
CA SER A 51 -8.85 -8.68 5.15
C SER A 51 -9.92 -9.12 6.12
N GLY A 52 -10.63 -10.22 5.82
CA GLY A 52 -11.54 -10.87 6.76
C GLY A 52 -10.78 -11.80 7.69
N LEU A 53 -11.11 -11.78 8.98
CA LEU A 53 -10.51 -12.68 9.99
C LEU A 53 -11.04 -14.12 9.91
N SER A 54 -12.11 -14.37 9.15
CA SER A 54 -12.69 -15.70 8.93
C SER A 54 -12.62 -16.08 7.46
N ASP A 55 -12.36 -17.37 7.21
CA ASP A 55 -12.18 -17.93 5.88
C ASP A 55 -13.31 -17.61 4.90
N GLY A 56 -12.97 -17.01 3.78
CA GLY A 56 -13.64 -17.26 2.51
C GLY A 56 -14.53 -16.18 1.91
N GLY A 57 -14.53 -14.93 2.35
CA GLY A 57 -15.29 -13.87 1.68
C GLY A 57 -14.56 -12.54 1.53
N THR A 58 -14.72 -11.88 0.39
CA THR A 58 -14.31 -10.46 0.27
C THR A 58 -15.16 -9.63 1.22
N PRO A 59 -14.55 -8.95 2.23
CA PRO A 59 -15.32 -8.12 3.14
C PRO A 59 -16.00 -6.97 2.39
N THR A 60 -17.30 -6.78 2.62
CA THR A 60 -18.00 -5.61 2.10
C THR A 60 -17.82 -4.47 3.10
N VAL A 61 -16.93 -3.54 2.76
CA VAL A 61 -16.64 -2.35 3.59
C VAL A 61 -17.19 -1.12 2.89
N SER A 62 -18.07 -0.38 3.55
CA SER A 62 -18.60 0.89 3.05
C SER A 62 -17.76 2.07 3.53
N GLN A 63 -17.88 3.24 2.88
CA GLN A 63 -17.14 4.44 3.28
C GLN A 63 -17.43 4.85 4.73
N ASN A 64 -18.66 4.63 5.22
CA ASN A 64 -19.07 4.97 6.58
C ASN A 64 -18.43 4.08 7.65
N ASP A 65 -17.95 2.89 7.25
CA ASP A 65 -17.28 1.96 8.16
C ASP A 65 -15.79 2.27 8.33
N VAL A 66 -15.26 3.22 7.52
CA VAL A 66 -13.83 3.56 7.49
C VAL A 66 -13.56 4.81 8.29
N THR A 67 -12.62 4.72 9.21
CA THR A 67 -12.12 5.85 10.00
C THR A 67 -10.65 6.08 9.70
N VAL A 68 -10.29 7.30 9.36
CA VAL A 68 -8.90 7.72 9.15
C VAL A 68 -8.52 8.74 10.21
N ARG A 69 -7.38 8.51 10.87
CA ARG A 69 -6.85 9.40 11.90
C ARG A 69 -5.43 9.85 11.59
N GLN A 70 -5.18 11.14 11.81
CA GLN A 70 -3.83 11.71 11.86
C GLN A 70 -3.58 12.23 13.28
N ARG A 71 -2.67 11.59 14.01
CA ARG A 71 -2.48 11.84 15.44
C ARG A 71 -3.79 11.61 16.23
N ARG A 72 -4.43 12.68 16.74
CA ARG A 72 -5.70 12.64 17.49
C ARG A 72 -6.91 13.09 16.67
N ASP A 73 -6.68 13.60 15.46
CA ASP A 73 -7.74 14.18 14.63
C ASP A 73 -8.33 13.12 13.69
N ASN A 74 -9.66 13.03 13.64
CA ASN A 74 -10.36 12.28 12.61
C ASN A 74 -10.32 13.08 11.31
N LEU A 75 -9.99 12.42 10.21
CA LEU A 75 -9.93 13.02 8.89
C LEU A 75 -11.18 12.62 8.08
N HIS A 76 -11.63 13.54 7.23
CA HIS A 76 -12.78 13.28 6.37
C HIS A 76 -12.38 12.41 5.18
N VAL A 77 -13.01 11.24 5.06
CA VAL A 77 -12.87 10.34 3.91
C VAL A 77 -13.73 10.88 2.77
N THR A 78 -13.07 11.25 1.66
CA THR A 78 -13.73 11.82 0.48
C THR A 78 -14.04 10.75 -0.57
N LYS A 79 -13.30 9.62 -0.56
CA LYS A 79 -13.50 8.52 -1.50
C LYS A 79 -13.08 7.19 -0.90
N TRP A 80 -13.92 6.19 -1.08
CA TRP A 80 -13.66 4.80 -0.75
C TRP A 80 -14.27 3.93 -1.85
N VAL A 81 -13.42 3.39 -2.73
CA VAL A 81 -13.87 2.66 -3.92
C VAL A 81 -13.10 1.36 -4.05
N ALA A 82 -13.82 0.24 -4.18
CA ALA A 82 -13.20 -1.03 -4.49
C ALA A 82 -12.38 -0.93 -5.80
N ALA A 83 -11.18 -1.48 -5.80
CA ALA A 83 -10.27 -1.45 -6.92
C ALA A 83 -10.72 -2.42 -8.04
N ARG A 84 -11.93 -2.22 -8.55
CA ARG A 84 -12.62 -3.05 -9.56
C ARG A 84 -13.22 -2.19 -10.67
N GLY A 85 -13.57 -2.78 -11.81
CA GLY A 85 -14.14 -2.06 -12.93
C GLY A 85 -13.24 -0.91 -13.41
N ALA A 86 -13.74 0.32 -13.46
CA ALA A 86 -12.97 1.50 -13.87
C ALA A 86 -11.80 1.83 -12.93
N ALA A 87 -11.82 1.37 -11.68
CA ALA A 87 -10.76 1.57 -10.69
C ALA A 87 -9.79 0.37 -10.58
N ALA A 88 -9.89 -0.63 -11.47
CA ALA A 88 -9.13 -1.88 -11.42
C ALA A 88 -7.66 -1.74 -11.82
N GLY A 89 -7.26 -0.65 -12.47
CA GLY A 89 -5.91 -0.45 -12.99
C GLY A 89 -4.81 -0.80 -11.98
N LEU A 90 -3.92 -1.73 -12.37
CA LEU A 90 -2.81 -2.22 -11.56
C LEU A 90 -1.54 -2.31 -12.40
N ASP A 91 -0.45 -1.80 -11.88
CA ASP A 91 0.91 -2.08 -12.35
C ASP A 91 1.54 -3.06 -11.40
N LEU A 92 1.75 -4.27 -11.86
CA LEU A 92 2.36 -5.36 -11.12
C LEU A 92 3.76 -5.62 -11.65
N PHE A 93 4.78 -5.51 -10.82
CA PHE A 93 6.15 -5.84 -11.23
C PHE A 93 6.69 -7.05 -10.47
N ILE A 94 7.21 -8.03 -11.21
CA ILE A 94 7.87 -9.21 -10.66
C ILE A 94 9.39 -8.96 -10.72
N LEU A 95 10.01 -8.81 -9.55
CA LEU A 95 11.43 -8.48 -9.41
C LEU A 95 12.17 -9.65 -8.74
N ILE A 96 12.97 -10.37 -9.50
CA ILE A 96 13.67 -11.59 -9.09
C ILE A 96 15.15 -11.29 -8.80
N ASP A 97 15.64 -11.78 -7.67
CA ASP A 97 17.06 -11.65 -7.33
C ASP A 97 17.91 -12.63 -8.15
N ASP A 98 18.82 -12.12 -8.98
CA ASP A 98 19.77 -12.93 -9.74
C ASP A 98 20.80 -13.66 -8.86
N ALA A 99 20.86 -13.35 -7.56
CA ALA A 99 21.62 -14.13 -6.56
C ALA A 99 20.85 -15.36 -6.03
N SER A 100 19.59 -15.53 -6.41
CA SER A 100 18.81 -16.70 -5.99
C SER A 100 19.39 -17.99 -6.54
N ASP A 101 19.14 -19.09 -5.83
CA ASP A 101 19.51 -20.42 -6.25
C ASP A 101 18.63 -20.87 -7.43
N THR A 102 19.17 -21.73 -8.30
CA THR A 102 18.44 -22.28 -9.46
C THR A 102 17.30 -23.22 -9.09
N SER A 103 17.17 -23.61 -7.82
CA SER A 103 15.97 -24.29 -7.29
C SER A 103 14.69 -23.50 -7.52
N LEU A 104 14.77 -22.16 -7.68
CA LEU A 104 13.66 -21.31 -8.12
C LEU A 104 13.04 -21.79 -9.46
N GLY A 105 13.77 -22.59 -10.25
CA GLY A 105 13.27 -23.13 -11.52
C GLY A 105 11.98 -23.94 -11.38
N SER A 106 11.79 -24.64 -10.26
CA SER A 106 10.56 -25.40 -10.01
C SER A 106 9.33 -24.53 -9.78
N GLN A 107 9.51 -23.28 -9.34
CA GLN A 107 8.42 -22.31 -9.08
C GLN A 107 8.13 -21.38 -10.26
N LEU A 108 8.96 -21.36 -11.32
CA LEU A 108 8.74 -20.49 -12.47
C LEU A 108 7.42 -20.76 -13.18
N ASN A 109 6.93 -22.01 -13.18
CA ASN A 109 5.63 -22.32 -13.77
C ASN A 109 4.47 -21.75 -12.95
N ASP A 110 4.58 -21.73 -11.63
CA ASP A 110 3.59 -21.06 -10.76
C ASP A 110 3.54 -19.57 -11.04
N LEU A 111 4.72 -18.92 -11.20
CA LEU A 111 4.80 -17.50 -11.55
C LEU A 111 4.23 -17.21 -12.94
N ARG A 112 4.51 -18.07 -13.94
CA ARG A 112 3.91 -17.94 -15.28
C ARG A 112 2.38 -18.06 -15.24
N ALA A 113 1.87 -19.04 -14.50
CA ALA A 113 0.44 -19.23 -14.32
C ALA A 113 -0.20 -18.01 -13.65
N PHE A 114 0.41 -17.50 -12.60
CA PHE A 114 -0.03 -16.29 -11.90
C PHE A 114 -0.06 -15.06 -12.81
N ILE A 115 1.00 -14.82 -13.59
CA ILE A 115 1.05 -13.70 -14.56
C ILE A 115 -0.05 -13.84 -15.62
N ASN A 116 -0.21 -15.03 -16.20
CA ASN A 116 -1.20 -15.27 -17.25
C ASN A 116 -2.66 -15.19 -16.74
N ALA A 117 -2.87 -15.40 -15.44
CA ALA A 117 -4.19 -15.29 -14.82
C ALA A 117 -4.59 -13.84 -14.45
N GLN A 118 -3.70 -12.87 -14.61
CA GLN A 118 -4.02 -11.49 -14.27
C GLN A 118 -5.12 -10.91 -15.15
N PRO A 119 -6.01 -10.05 -14.60
CA PRO A 119 -7.06 -9.42 -15.39
C PRO A 119 -6.48 -8.45 -16.43
N PRO A 120 -7.19 -8.17 -17.55
CA PRO A 120 -6.71 -7.27 -18.61
C PRO A 120 -6.39 -5.85 -18.15
N SER A 121 -6.91 -5.42 -16.99
CA SER A 121 -6.63 -4.13 -16.37
C SER A 121 -5.28 -4.08 -15.65
N THR A 122 -4.56 -5.21 -15.56
CA THR A 122 -3.24 -5.31 -14.94
C THR A 122 -2.16 -5.26 -16.01
N SER A 123 -1.23 -4.33 -15.87
CA SER A 123 0.02 -4.31 -16.63
C SER A 123 1.11 -5.02 -15.82
N VAL A 124 1.77 -6.01 -16.42
CA VAL A 124 2.81 -6.79 -15.75
C VAL A 124 4.18 -6.46 -16.32
N GLY A 125 5.14 -6.15 -15.44
CA GLY A 125 6.56 -6.02 -15.76
C GLY A 125 7.37 -7.12 -15.09
N VAL A 126 8.52 -7.48 -15.69
CA VAL A 126 9.45 -8.49 -15.16
C VAL A 126 10.87 -7.97 -15.21
N GLY A 127 11.62 -8.16 -14.14
CA GLY A 127 13.02 -7.75 -14.08
C GLY A 127 13.83 -8.53 -13.06
N TYR A 128 15.14 -8.30 -13.09
CA TYR A 128 16.10 -9.02 -12.26
C TYR A 128 16.96 -8.04 -11.48
N MET A 129 17.22 -8.34 -10.21
CA MET A 129 18.10 -7.58 -9.35
C MET A 129 19.55 -7.94 -9.63
N ARG A 130 20.36 -6.98 -10.02
CA ARG A 130 21.80 -7.18 -10.24
C ARG A 130 22.55 -5.86 -10.09
N ASN A 131 23.70 -5.88 -9.42
CA ASN A 131 24.52 -4.68 -9.17
C ASN A 131 23.73 -3.54 -8.51
N ALA A 132 22.85 -3.86 -7.56
CA ALA A 132 21.98 -2.90 -6.87
C ALA A 132 21.05 -2.09 -7.81
N THR A 133 20.76 -2.60 -8.99
CA THR A 133 19.85 -2.01 -9.99
C THR A 133 18.85 -3.06 -10.49
N VAL A 134 17.80 -2.61 -11.20
CA VAL A 134 16.91 -3.51 -11.91
C VAL A 134 17.35 -3.66 -13.37
N GLN A 135 17.52 -4.91 -13.80
CA GLN A 135 17.66 -5.29 -15.21
C GLN A 135 16.28 -5.66 -15.72
N ILE A 136 15.63 -4.76 -16.45
CA ILE A 136 14.29 -4.98 -16.98
C ILE A 136 14.36 -6.01 -18.10
N ALA A 137 13.69 -7.15 -17.92
CA ALA A 137 13.52 -8.19 -18.93
C ALA A 137 12.29 -7.93 -19.80
N GLN A 138 11.21 -7.43 -19.19
CA GLN A 138 9.98 -7.01 -19.84
C GLN A 138 9.43 -5.76 -19.16
N ASN A 139 9.24 -4.70 -19.92
CA ASN A 139 8.52 -3.52 -19.46
C ASN A 139 7.04 -3.85 -19.19
N PHE A 140 6.34 -2.97 -18.47
CA PHE A 140 4.89 -3.12 -18.23
C PHE A 140 4.13 -3.36 -19.54
N THR A 141 3.36 -4.44 -19.56
CA THR A 141 2.52 -4.82 -20.69
C THR A 141 1.24 -5.51 -20.21
N THR A 142 0.15 -5.33 -20.94
CA THR A 142 -1.10 -6.08 -20.77
C THR A 142 -1.09 -7.41 -21.56
N ASP A 143 -0.06 -7.67 -22.36
CA ASP A 143 0.21 -8.98 -22.93
C ASP A 143 0.91 -9.83 -21.87
N HIS A 144 0.11 -10.55 -21.10
CA HIS A 144 0.59 -11.38 -19.98
C HIS A 144 1.45 -12.54 -20.46
N ALA A 145 1.21 -13.07 -21.66
CA ALA A 145 2.04 -14.14 -22.23
C ALA A 145 3.45 -13.62 -22.53
N LEU A 146 3.59 -12.39 -23.01
CA LEU A 146 4.88 -11.75 -23.23
C LEU A 146 5.62 -11.56 -21.90
N ALA A 147 4.93 -11.09 -20.86
CA ALA A 147 5.51 -10.94 -19.52
C ALA A 147 5.94 -12.29 -18.91
N ALA A 148 5.09 -13.32 -19.02
CA ALA A 148 5.40 -14.67 -18.52
C ALA A 148 6.59 -15.31 -19.23
N ASN A 149 6.75 -15.06 -20.53
CA ASN A 149 7.88 -15.55 -21.31
C ASN A 149 9.22 -14.86 -20.97
N ALA A 150 9.20 -13.69 -20.34
CA ALA A 150 10.40 -13.02 -19.88
C ALA A 150 11.00 -13.64 -18.60
N LEU A 151 10.28 -14.56 -17.96
CA LEU A 151 10.78 -15.30 -16.78
C LEU A 151 11.86 -16.30 -17.18
N ARG A 152 13.03 -16.17 -16.55
CA ARG A 152 14.19 -17.06 -16.70
C ARG A 152 14.75 -17.50 -15.35
N LEU A 153 15.62 -18.47 -15.36
CA LEU A 153 16.40 -18.86 -14.18
C LEU A 153 17.31 -17.71 -13.72
N PRO A 154 17.53 -17.56 -12.39
CA PRO A 154 18.54 -16.68 -11.85
C PRO A 154 19.93 -17.03 -12.35
N LEU A 155 20.78 -16.03 -12.49
CA LEU A 155 22.17 -16.21 -12.91
C LEU A 155 23.10 -16.70 -11.78
N ARG A 156 22.58 -16.85 -10.56
CA ARG A 156 23.31 -17.20 -9.34
C ARG A 156 24.40 -16.15 -9.00
N ASN A 157 24.21 -14.93 -9.43
CA ASN A 157 25.19 -13.87 -9.26
C ASN A 157 24.51 -12.51 -9.09
N ALA A 158 24.64 -11.93 -7.90
CA ALA A 158 24.14 -10.58 -7.58
C ALA A 158 24.93 -9.46 -8.28
N GLY A 159 26.04 -9.77 -8.93
CA GLY A 159 27.02 -8.78 -9.39
C GLY A 159 27.94 -8.30 -8.25
N ALA A 160 28.69 -7.23 -8.50
CA ALA A 160 29.66 -6.69 -7.54
C ALA A 160 28.98 -6.09 -6.29
N PHE A 161 27.79 -5.54 -6.45
CA PHE A 161 27.00 -4.88 -5.37
C PHE A 161 25.58 -5.45 -5.35
N GLY A 162 25.36 -6.52 -4.61
CA GLY A 162 24.04 -7.14 -4.48
C GLY A 162 23.23 -6.50 -3.36
N SER A 163 22.20 -5.73 -3.69
CA SER A 163 21.21 -5.25 -2.72
C SER A 163 19.80 -5.33 -3.32
N PRO A 164 18.91 -6.15 -2.76
CA PRO A 164 17.53 -6.21 -3.22
C PRO A 164 16.79 -4.88 -2.98
N TYR A 165 17.15 -4.17 -1.93
CA TYR A 165 16.52 -2.90 -1.54
C TYR A 165 16.88 -1.77 -2.49
N LEU A 166 18.16 -1.65 -2.84
CA LEU A 166 18.61 -0.63 -3.82
C LEU A 166 18.08 -0.93 -5.22
N SER A 167 17.97 -2.22 -5.60
CA SER A 167 17.33 -2.60 -6.87
C SER A 167 15.84 -2.24 -6.91
N ALA A 168 15.13 -2.42 -5.81
CA ALA A 168 13.73 -1.98 -5.69
C ALA A 168 13.61 -0.45 -5.76
N ASN A 169 14.54 0.28 -5.13
CA ASN A 169 14.59 1.75 -5.20
C ASN A 169 14.82 2.23 -6.65
N ASP A 170 15.75 1.62 -7.36
CA ASP A 170 16.04 1.93 -8.76
C ASP A 170 14.80 1.69 -9.65
N LEU A 171 14.08 0.58 -9.45
CA LEU A 171 12.82 0.31 -10.14
C LEU A 171 11.76 1.37 -9.84
N MET A 172 11.49 1.64 -8.55
CA MET A 172 10.44 2.59 -8.16
C MET A 172 10.71 4.01 -8.65
N ASN A 173 11.97 4.42 -8.75
CA ASN A 173 12.33 5.72 -9.31
C ASN A 173 12.12 5.81 -10.83
N ARG A 174 12.09 4.69 -11.53
CA ARG A 174 11.85 4.58 -12.98
C ARG A 174 10.42 4.13 -13.33
N TRP A 175 9.56 3.96 -12.32
CA TRP A 175 8.19 3.50 -12.54
C TRP A 175 7.40 4.53 -13.34
N PRO A 176 6.62 4.12 -14.36
CA PRO A 176 5.79 5.04 -15.13
C PRO A 176 4.83 5.85 -14.27
N GLN A 177 4.67 7.14 -14.59
CA GLN A 177 3.79 8.04 -13.85
C GLN A 177 2.37 7.98 -14.43
N HIS A 178 1.52 7.16 -13.83
CA HIS A 178 0.08 7.10 -14.12
C HIS A 178 -0.72 6.72 -12.88
N ALA A 179 -2.05 6.71 -13.01
CA ALA A 179 -2.96 6.63 -11.86
C ALA A 179 -3.22 5.20 -11.35
N ASN A 180 -2.59 4.17 -11.94
CA ASN A 180 -2.78 2.80 -11.51
C ASN A 180 -2.22 2.55 -10.10
N ARG A 181 -2.83 1.59 -9.38
CA ARG A 181 -2.22 1.02 -8.17
C ARG A 181 -0.88 0.39 -8.53
N ARG A 182 0.04 0.36 -7.59
CA ARG A 182 1.38 -0.21 -7.79
C ARG A 182 1.62 -1.36 -6.84
N ALA A 183 1.98 -2.52 -7.36
CA ALA A 183 2.38 -3.68 -6.58
C ALA A 183 3.73 -4.20 -7.07
N LEU A 184 4.65 -4.40 -6.15
CA LEU A 184 5.98 -4.96 -6.39
C LEU A 184 6.09 -6.30 -5.68
N VAL A 185 6.32 -7.37 -6.43
CA VAL A 185 6.63 -8.70 -5.89
C VAL A 185 8.14 -8.91 -5.95
N MET A 186 8.78 -8.92 -4.79
CA MET A 186 10.21 -9.16 -4.64
C MET A 186 10.47 -10.63 -4.32
N ILE A 187 11.23 -11.32 -5.17
CA ILE A 187 11.62 -12.73 -5.00
C ILE A 187 13.12 -12.77 -4.68
N THR A 188 13.46 -12.94 -3.40
CA THR A 188 14.84 -12.80 -2.89
C THR A 188 15.00 -13.50 -1.53
N ASP A 189 16.24 -13.66 -1.07
CA ASP A 189 16.54 -14.05 0.32
C ASP A 189 16.58 -12.86 1.29
N GLY A 190 16.37 -11.64 0.79
CA GLY A 190 16.35 -10.42 1.58
C GLY A 190 17.71 -9.96 2.12
N ILE A 191 18.81 -10.61 1.75
CA ILE A 191 20.14 -10.30 2.26
C ILE A 191 20.78 -9.18 1.44
N ASP A 192 21.09 -8.07 2.10
CA ASP A 192 21.87 -6.98 1.51
C ASP A 192 23.36 -7.33 1.48
N ARG A 193 23.85 -7.71 0.30
CA ARG A 193 25.25 -8.07 0.09
C ARG A 193 26.16 -6.88 -0.12
N ALA A 194 25.62 -5.73 -0.48
CA ALA A 194 26.40 -4.51 -0.68
C ALA A 194 26.95 -3.98 0.66
N ARG A 195 26.30 -4.31 1.78
CA ARG A 195 26.73 -3.88 3.13
C ARG A 195 27.45 -4.95 3.95
N ARG A 196 27.82 -6.06 3.34
CA ARG A 196 28.52 -7.18 4.04
C ARG A 196 29.79 -6.78 4.79
N THR A 197 30.38 -5.66 4.47
CA THR A 197 31.60 -5.14 5.08
C THR A 197 31.36 -4.33 6.35
N MET A 198 30.12 -4.01 6.72
CA MET A 198 29.83 -3.28 7.95
C MET A 198 29.22 -4.21 9.00
N PRO A 199 29.89 -4.42 10.15
CA PRO A 199 29.29 -5.15 11.26
C PRO A 199 28.15 -4.32 11.84
N THR A 200 26.92 -4.72 11.53
CA THR A 200 25.70 -4.11 12.07
C THR A 200 25.41 -4.63 13.50
N ARG A 201 26.38 -4.49 14.41
CA ARG A 201 26.14 -4.74 15.82
C ARG A 201 25.14 -3.71 16.34
N GLY A 202 23.92 -4.15 16.61
CA GLY A 202 22.94 -3.39 17.39
C GLY A 202 21.97 -2.50 16.58
N LEU A 203 21.88 -2.61 15.26
CA LEU A 203 20.86 -1.91 14.50
C LEU A 203 19.64 -2.82 14.30
N ASN A 204 18.55 -2.53 15.01
CA ASN A 204 17.25 -3.18 14.80
C ASN A 204 16.61 -2.81 13.43
N THR A 205 17.25 -1.96 12.64
CA THR A 205 16.74 -1.46 11.36
C THR A 205 17.87 -1.37 10.35
N ILE A 206 17.69 -2.02 9.20
CA ILE A 206 18.61 -1.90 8.06
C ILE A 206 18.27 -0.56 7.36
N PRO A 207 19.22 0.40 7.24
CA PRO A 207 18.93 1.72 6.66
C PRO A 207 18.32 1.65 5.27
N ASP A 208 18.70 0.67 4.44
CA ASP A 208 18.19 0.51 3.08
C ASP A 208 16.74 0.03 3.07
N VAL A 209 16.32 -0.83 4.01
CA VAL A 209 14.92 -1.22 4.21
C VAL A 209 14.06 0.01 4.51
N THR A 210 14.52 0.88 5.42
CA THR A 210 13.81 2.11 5.76
C THR A 210 13.72 3.06 4.58
N SER A 211 14.80 3.25 3.84
CA SER A 211 14.83 4.08 2.64
C SER A 211 13.86 3.56 1.58
N THR A 212 13.87 2.25 1.34
CA THR A 212 12.99 1.58 0.37
C THR A 212 11.53 1.70 0.78
N ALA A 213 11.20 1.46 2.05
CA ALA A 213 9.84 1.66 2.56
C ALA A 213 9.36 3.11 2.37
N ASN A 214 10.22 4.09 2.65
CA ASN A 214 9.87 5.50 2.47
C ASN A 214 9.63 5.86 0.99
N ILE A 215 10.42 5.31 0.06
CA ILE A 215 10.18 5.50 -1.39
C ILE A 215 8.86 4.83 -1.79
N ALA A 216 8.62 3.59 -1.36
CA ALA A 216 7.39 2.86 -1.65
C ALA A 216 6.15 3.60 -1.11
N GLN A 217 6.18 4.07 0.12
CA GLN A 217 5.10 4.85 0.73
C GLN A 217 4.86 6.18 -0.01
N ARG A 218 5.92 6.85 -0.45
CA ARG A 218 5.80 8.09 -1.24
C ARG A 218 5.18 7.84 -2.60
N THR A 219 5.49 6.72 -3.23
CA THR A 219 5.01 6.36 -4.58
C THR A 219 3.71 5.57 -4.57
N GLY A 220 3.20 5.20 -3.37
CA GLY A 220 2.01 4.36 -3.20
C GLY A 220 2.22 2.93 -3.69
N THR A 221 3.45 2.41 -3.64
CA THR A 221 3.79 1.05 -4.05
C THR A 221 3.65 0.09 -2.87
N ILE A 222 2.84 -0.95 -3.01
CA ILE A 222 2.73 -2.05 -2.05
C ILE A 222 3.77 -3.10 -2.40
N ILE A 223 4.55 -3.57 -1.41
CA ILE A 223 5.62 -4.53 -1.63
C ILE A 223 5.26 -5.88 -0.99
N PHE A 224 5.26 -6.93 -1.81
CA PHE A 224 5.10 -8.31 -1.39
C PHE A 224 6.44 -9.04 -1.49
N GLY A 225 6.82 -9.77 -0.44
CA GLY A 225 8.04 -10.56 -0.41
C GLY A 225 7.78 -12.05 -0.61
N LEU A 226 8.42 -12.69 -1.59
CA LEU A 226 8.46 -14.15 -1.73
C LEU A 226 9.89 -14.61 -1.44
N TYR A 227 10.06 -15.34 -0.34
CA TYR A 227 11.38 -15.82 0.03
C TYR A 227 11.84 -16.95 -0.90
N THR A 228 13.07 -16.82 -1.38
CA THR A 228 13.82 -17.88 -2.05
C THR A 228 15.27 -17.86 -1.55
N PRO A 229 15.88 -19.01 -1.23
CA PRO A 229 17.26 -19.00 -0.76
C PRO A 229 18.22 -18.54 -1.88
N GLY A 230 19.21 -17.75 -1.49
CA GLY A 230 20.28 -17.35 -2.40
C GLY A 230 21.34 -18.43 -2.56
N VAL A 231 22.19 -18.27 -3.58
CA VAL A 231 23.33 -19.17 -3.81
C VAL A 231 24.18 -19.32 -2.55
N GLY A 232 24.58 -20.55 -2.26
CA GLY A 232 25.38 -20.88 -1.06
C GLY A 232 24.62 -20.81 0.25
N HIS A 233 23.27 -20.86 0.22
CA HIS A 233 22.44 -20.83 1.43
C HIS A 233 22.79 -21.92 2.45
N MET A 234 23.24 -23.08 2.02
CA MET A 234 23.67 -24.19 2.89
C MET A 234 24.91 -23.84 3.75
N HIS A 235 25.69 -22.83 3.35
CA HIS A 235 26.87 -22.34 4.07
C HIS A 235 26.60 -21.05 4.86
N ARG A 236 25.36 -20.53 4.82
CA ARG A 236 24.99 -19.34 5.57
C ARG A 236 24.62 -19.70 6.97
N ASN A 237 24.97 -18.83 7.90
CA ASN A 237 24.48 -19.02 9.25
C ASN A 237 22.98 -18.67 9.32
N PHE A 238 22.32 -19.32 10.25
CA PHE A 238 20.91 -19.12 10.55
C PHE A 238 20.52 -17.63 10.71
N TRP A 239 21.41 -16.83 11.31
CA TRP A 239 21.16 -15.42 11.59
C TRP A 239 21.08 -14.56 10.35
N GLU A 240 21.92 -14.80 9.33
CA GLU A 240 21.85 -14.04 8.08
C GLU A 240 20.52 -14.28 7.35
N ALA A 241 20.11 -15.54 7.27
CA ALA A 241 18.85 -15.89 6.62
C ALA A 241 17.63 -15.33 7.37
N THR A 242 17.61 -15.45 8.70
CA THR A 242 16.56 -14.87 9.55
C THR A 242 16.51 -13.35 9.43
N ASN A 243 17.66 -12.68 9.41
CA ASN A 243 17.72 -11.23 9.21
C ASN A 243 17.17 -10.80 7.84
N GLY A 244 17.47 -11.56 6.78
CA GLY A 244 16.91 -11.33 5.46
C GLY A 244 15.38 -11.45 5.43
N GLN A 245 14.83 -12.50 6.03
CA GLN A 245 13.38 -12.69 6.16
C GLN A 245 12.72 -11.57 6.99
N ASN A 246 13.32 -11.20 8.12
CA ASN A 246 12.83 -10.11 8.97
C ASN A 246 12.84 -8.77 8.22
N ALA A 247 13.87 -8.51 7.42
CA ALA A 247 13.98 -7.30 6.62
C ALA A 247 12.90 -7.24 5.52
N MET A 248 12.61 -8.38 4.87
CA MET A 248 11.51 -8.49 3.90
C MET A 248 10.16 -8.29 4.59
N ALA A 249 9.91 -8.95 5.73
CA ALA A 249 8.68 -8.79 6.49
C ALA A 249 8.47 -7.32 6.89
N GLN A 250 9.49 -6.68 7.47
CA GLN A 250 9.42 -5.27 7.85
C GLN A 250 9.13 -4.34 6.65
N LEU A 251 9.73 -4.62 5.47
CA LEU A 251 9.49 -3.82 4.27
C LEU A 251 8.05 -3.99 3.78
N SER A 252 7.56 -5.23 3.71
CA SER A 252 6.20 -5.53 3.27
C SER A 252 5.17 -4.92 4.21
N ASP A 253 5.29 -5.14 5.52
CA ASP A 253 4.38 -4.60 6.54
C ASP A 253 4.27 -3.06 6.45
N ARG A 254 5.41 -2.38 6.35
CA ARG A 254 5.44 -0.91 6.27
C ARG A 254 4.81 -0.34 5.00
N THR A 255 4.65 -1.15 3.97
CA THR A 255 4.06 -0.73 2.69
C THR A 255 2.64 -1.26 2.46
N GLY A 256 2.08 -1.99 3.44
CA GLY A 256 0.74 -2.59 3.37
C GLY A 256 0.68 -3.87 2.54
N GLY A 257 1.82 -4.53 2.36
CA GLY A 257 1.94 -5.85 1.73
C GLY A 257 2.19 -6.96 2.75
N GLU A 258 2.66 -8.10 2.26
CA GLU A 258 2.96 -9.28 3.06
C GLU A 258 4.23 -9.97 2.57
N ALA A 259 5.01 -10.57 3.48
CA ALA A 259 6.15 -11.40 3.14
C ALA A 259 5.84 -12.87 3.42
N PHE A 260 6.10 -13.74 2.43
CA PHE A 260 5.79 -15.15 2.45
C PHE A 260 7.06 -16.00 2.52
N PHE A 261 7.17 -16.83 3.54
CA PHE A 261 8.25 -17.80 3.71
C PHE A 261 7.81 -18.99 4.57
N LEU A 262 8.40 -20.18 4.31
CA LEU A 262 8.25 -21.40 5.08
C LEU A 262 9.64 -21.85 5.56
N GLY A 263 10.07 -21.36 6.71
CA GLY A 263 11.42 -21.61 7.21
C GLY A 263 12.50 -21.05 6.28
N LEU A 264 13.66 -21.68 6.20
CA LEU A 264 14.84 -21.22 5.44
C LEU A 264 15.02 -21.93 4.10
N GLN A 265 14.15 -22.85 3.75
CA GLN A 265 14.21 -23.62 2.51
C GLN A 265 13.41 -22.94 1.41
N ALA A 266 13.74 -23.27 0.14
CA ALA A 266 12.86 -22.93 -0.98
C ALA A 266 11.51 -23.66 -0.78
N PRO A 267 10.36 -22.95 -0.89
CA PRO A 267 9.08 -23.61 -0.88
C PRO A 267 8.96 -24.54 -2.10
N VAL A 268 8.26 -25.65 -1.94
CA VAL A 268 8.03 -26.60 -3.05
C VAL A 268 7.25 -25.95 -4.19
N SER A 269 6.31 -25.06 -3.86
CA SER A 269 5.48 -24.33 -4.80
C SER A 269 5.22 -22.92 -4.25
N PHE A 270 5.18 -21.93 -5.14
CA PHE A 270 4.74 -20.56 -4.81
C PHE A 270 3.22 -20.41 -4.86
N ARG A 271 2.49 -21.39 -5.37
CA ARG A 271 1.05 -21.28 -5.60
C ARG A 271 0.27 -20.82 -4.37
N PRO A 272 0.43 -21.40 -3.16
CA PRO A 272 -0.32 -20.93 -2.00
C PRO A 272 -0.05 -19.47 -1.63
N PHE A 273 1.17 -18.98 -1.87
CA PHE A 273 1.55 -17.58 -1.61
C PHE A 273 0.99 -16.65 -2.68
N LEU A 274 1.04 -17.07 -3.94
CA LEU A 274 0.49 -16.32 -5.07
C LEU A 274 -1.04 -16.24 -5.00
N ASP A 275 -1.72 -17.29 -4.51
CA ASP A 275 -3.16 -17.27 -4.26
C ASP A 275 -3.52 -16.27 -3.14
N ARG A 276 -2.74 -16.21 -2.05
CA ARG A 276 -2.91 -15.21 -0.99
C ARG A 276 -2.63 -13.80 -1.49
N LEU A 277 -1.58 -13.61 -2.28
CA LEU A 277 -1.25 -12.33 -2.91
C LEU A 277 -2.39 -11.89 -3.83
N GLN A 278 -2.93 -12.79 -4.66
CA GLN A 278 -4.08 -12.48 -5.52
C GLN A 278 -5.29 -12.05 -4.70
N ASN A 279 -5.61 -12.76 -3.63
CA ASN A 279 -6.69 -12.37 -2.72
C ASN A 279 -6.46 -10.98 -2.13
N SER A 280 -5.22 -10.64 -1.75
CA SER A 280 -4.89 -9.30 -1.28
C SER A 280 -5.13 -8.24 -2.35
N LEU A 281 -4.72 -8.49 -3.61
CA LEU A 281 -4.93 -7.57 -4.74
C LEU A 281 -6.41 -7.37 -5.07
N ASP A 282 -7.23 -8.43 -4.98
CA ASP A 282 -8.66 -8.43 -5.29
C ASP A 282 -9.50 -7.72 -4.20
N ASN A 283 -8.97 -7.63 -2.99
CA ASN A 283 -9.61 -7.00 -1.84
C ASN A 283 -9.10 -5.57 -1.56
N GLN A 284 -8.47 -4.94 -2.54
CA GLN A 284 -7.99 -3.57 -2.42
C GLN A 284 -9.07 -2.54 -2.69
N PHE A 285 -8.93 -1.41 -1.98
CA PHE A 285 -9.73 -0.21 -2.12
C PHE A 285 -8.85 1.01 -2.35
N LEU A 286 -9.33 1.95 -3.12
CA LEU A 286 -8.74 3.28 -3.26
C LEU A 286 -9.37 4.20 -2.22
N LEU A 287 -8.56 4.69 -1.30
CA LEU A 287 -8.93 5.62 -0.25
C LEU A 287 -8.40 7.01 -0.59
N GLU A 288 -9.29 8.03 -0.55
CA GLU A 288 -8.90 9.45 -0.58
C GLU A 288 -9.46 10.14 0.66
N PHE A 289 -8.67 11.00 1.29
CA PHE A 289 -9.06 11.77 2.46
C PHE A 289 -8.33 13.11 2.54
N GLY A 290 -8.92 14.06 3.26
CA GLY A 290 -8.31 15.36 3.51
C GLY A 290 -7.33 15.30 4.68
N ALA A 291 -6.04 15.55 4.43
CA ALA A 291 -5.03 15.68 5.48
C ALA A 291 -4.64 17.14 5.70
N ARG A 292 -4.23 17.49 6.92
CA ARG A 292 -3.67 18.82 7.20
C ARG A 292 -2.25 18.88 6.67
N PRO A 293 -1.95 19.83 5.74
CA PRO A 293 -0.60 19.98 5.24
C PRO A 293 0.30 20.63 6.30
N ASP A 294 1.55 20.20 6.32
CA ASP A 294 2.60 20.91 7.05
C ASP A 294 3.30 21.94 6.13
N ARG A 295 4.24 22.71 6.70
CA ARG A 295 5.05 23.67 5.93
C ARG A 295 5.90 23.00 4.85
N ARG A 296 6.21 21.71 5.00
CA ARG A 296 7.01 20.91 4.04
C ARG A 296 6.26 19.64 3.70
N ALA A 297 6.25 19.29 2.41
CA ALA A 297 5.80 18.00 1.95
C ALA A 297 6.56 16.86 2.61
N GLY A 298 5.92 15.73 2.84
CA GLY A 298 6.58 14.57 3.45
C GLY A 298 5.63 13.44 3.82
N LEU A 299 6.21 12.33 4.25
CA LEU A 299 5.46 11.20 4.77
C LEU A 299 4.85 11.54 6.13
N ARG A 300 3.59 11.16 6.30
CA ARG A 300 2.85 11.29 7.58
C ARG A 300 2.16 9.98 7.87
N SER A 301 2.20 9.57 9.14
CA SER A 301 1.53 8.37 9.60
C SER A 301 0.04 8.61 9.74
N PHE A 302 -0.73 7.64 9.25
CA PHE A 302 -2.18 7.59 9.37
C PHE A 302 -2.59 6.27 10.01
N ASN A 303 -3.65 6.32 10.80
CA ASN A 303 -4.28 5.14 11.36
C ASN A 303 -5.62 4.95 10.64
N ILE A 304 -5.74 3.86 9.88
CA ILE A 304 -6.91 3.53 9.07
C ILE A 304 -7.54 2.29 9.69
N ASN A 305 -8.78 2.43 10.15
CA ASN A 305 -9.51 1.36 10.81
C ASN A 305 -10.92 1.22 10.27
N THR A 306 -11.55 0.10 10.58
CA THR A 306 -12.97 -0.13 10.31
C THR A 306 -13.73 -0.42 11.61
N SER A 307 -15.02 -0.08 11.62
CA SER A 307 -15.94 -0.44 12.69
C SER A 307 -16.52 -1.86 12.54
N LEU A 308 -16.26 -2.53 11.41
CA LEU A 308 -16.79 -3.85 11.11
C LEU A 308 -16.08 -4.94 11.92
N PRO A 309 -16.80 -5.76 12.68
CA PRO A 309 -16.20 -6.86 13.42
C PRO A 309 -15.67 -7.93 12.45
N GLY A 310 -14.48 -8.48 12.76
CA GLY A 310 -13.86 -9.52 11.95
C GLY A 310 -13.27 -9.05 10.61
N VAL A 311 -13.11 -7.73 10.43
CA VAL A 311 -12.44 -7.13 9.28
C VAL A 311 -11.26 -6.29 9.74
N GLU A 312 -10.13 -6.45 9.09
CA GLU A 312 -8.93 -5.62 9.26
C GLU A 312 -8.65 -4.84 7.99
N LEU A 313 -8.23 -3.59 8.13
CA LEU A 313 -7.77 -2.74 7.04
C LEU A 313 -6.24 -2.64 7.08
N ILE A 314 -5.59 -3.21 6.06
CA ILE A 314 -4.14 -3.24 5.92
C ILE A 314 -3.72 -2.15 4.93
N SER A 315 -2.81 -1.29 5.33
CA SER A 315 -2.31 -0.18 4.51
C SER A 315 -0.85 0.13 4.83
N ALA A 316 -0.22 0.95 3.99
CA ALA A 316 1.08 1.50 4.35
C ALA A 316 1.01 2.32 5.65
N ASP A 317 2.08 2.26 6.47
CA ASP A 317 2.19 3.02 7.74
C ASP A 317 2.06 4.53 7.56
N SER A 318 2.43 5.03 6.38
CA SER A 318 2.47 6.46 6.07
C SER A 318 2.06 6.73 4.62
N GLY A 319 1.44 7.88 4.41
CA GLY A 319 1.12 8.43 3.09
C GLY A 319 1.87 9.74 2.83
N TRP A 320 2.05 10.08 1.56
CA TRP A 320 2.66 11.33 1.15
C TRP A 320 1.66 12.48 1.28
N VAL A 321 2.05 13.50 2.06
CA VAL A 321 1.27 14.74 2.22
C VAL A 321 2.01 15.86 1.51
N PRO A 322 1.42 16.48 0.47
CA PRO A 322 1.97 17.65 -0.18
C PRO A 322 2.13 18.84 0.79
N ALA A 323 3.00 19.79 0.45
CA ALA A 323 3.08 21.04 1.20
C ALA A 323 1.82 21.89 1.01
N ALA A 324 1.58 22.82 1.94
CA ALA A 324 0.51 23.80 1.77
C ALA A 324 0.75 24.62 0.48
N GLY A 325 -0.20 24.54 -0.48
CA GLY A 325 -0.13 25.26 -1.77
C GLY A 325 0.49 24.47 -2.94
N GLU A 326 1.03 23.26 -2.74
CA GLU A 326 1.35 22.34 -3.84
C GLU A 326 0.07 21.63 -4.30
N ARG A 327 -0.20 21.67 -5.60
CA ARG A 327 -1.33 20.95 -6.25
C ARG A 327 -0.80 19.78 -7.07
#